data_343155857fbd852f882ac9432bc73f6f
#
_entry.id   343155857fbd852f882ac9432bc73f6f
#
_cell.length_a   1.000
_cell.length_b   1.000
_cell.length_c   1.000
_cell.angle_alpha   90.00
_cell.angle_beta   90.00
_cell.angle_gamma   90.00
#
_symmetry.space_group_name_H-M   'P 1'
#
loop_
_entity.id
_entity.type
_entity.pdbx_description
1 polymer ?
#
loop_
_entity_poly.entity_id
_entity_poly.type
_entity_poly.pdbx_seq_one_letter_code
_entity_poly.pdbx_strand_id
1 'polypeptide(L)'
;MSTSTNTAVFPQWPAPGRPAPASAPTVPVASTASPTARPAPAQAPGRPRSHRTDDLVVTTDGLTKTYGDFHAVDHLNLRVPRGGIYGFLGPNGAGKSTTMKLLLGLTRPTSGTMSVLGHPVSPRSPLPAGAIGSLIEGPSYYPRLTGPENLAMIADYLGLPRIRVQHALATVALTGQDEKLVKDYSLGMKQRLGLAMALLADPPLMLLDEPTNGLDPAGVAEIRELIV
;
A
#
# COMPACT_ATOMS: atom_id res chain seq x y z
N MET A 1 28.93 -37.17 3.11
CA MET A 1 28.47 -35.98 2.35
C MET A 1 27.18 -35.50 3.03
N SER A 2 27.32 -34.55 3.94
CA SER A 2 26.19 -34.00 4.72
C SER A 2 25.62 -32.77 3.98
N THR A 3 24.36 -32.90 3.54
CA THR A 3 23.61 -31.78 2.99
C THR A 3 22.99 -30.98 4.12
N SER A 4 23.61 -29.83 4.49
CA SER A 4 23.01 -28.87 5.40
C SER A 4 21.86 -28.15 4.68
N THR A 5 20.64 -28.44 5.08
CA THR A 5 19.43 -27.69 4.70
C THR A 5 19.42 -26.39 5.52
N ASN A 6 19.75 -25.30 4.87
CA ASN A 6 19.68 -23.95 5.48
C ASN A 6 18.21 -23.51 5.48
N THR A 7 17.51 -23.77 6.59
CA THR A 7 16.13 -23.27 6.78
C THR A 7 16.22 -21.81 7.22
N ALA A 8 15.90 -20.91 6.32
CA ALA A 8 15.78 -19.49 6.65
C ALA A 8 14.60 -19.30 7.64
N VAL A 9 14.94 -18.96 8.88
CA VAL A 9 13.97 -18.61 9.92
C VAL A 9 13.54 -17.16 9.67
N PHE A 10 12.36 -16.98 9.11
CA PHE A 10 11.75 -15.65 9.01
C PHE A 10 11.21 -15.23 10.38
N PRO A 11 11.47 -13.99 10.83
CA PRO A 11 10.85 -13.47 12.04
C PRO A 11 9.31 -13.43 11.84
N GLN A 12 8.59 -14.08 12.74
CA GLN A 12 7.13 -14.02 12.76
C GLN A 12 6.71 -12.58 13.11
N TRP A 13 6.08 -11.91 12.15
CA TRP A 13 5.43 -10.63 12.36
C TRP A 13 4.16 -10.85 13.17
N PRO A 14 3.92 -10.10 14.27
CA PRO A 14 2.68 -10.24 15.02
C PRO A 14 1.49 -9.90 14.12
N ALA A 15 0.53 -10.81 14.02
CA ALA A 15 -0.71 -10.61 13.30
C ALA A 15 -1.45 -9.39 13.88
N PRO A 16 -1.94 -8.45 13.05
CA PRO A 16 -2.80 -7.37 13.54
C PRO A 16 -4.07 -7.96 14.14
N GLY A 17 -4.38 -7.58 15.39
CA GLY A 17 -5.61 -7.99 16.06
C GLY A 17 -6.84 -7.57 15.24
N ARG A 18 -7.73 -8.50 14.93
CA ARG A 18 -9.01 -8.23 14.29
C ARG A 18 -9.83 -7.27 15.16
N PRO A 19 -10.32 -6.14 14.65
CA PRO A 19 -11.35 -5.37 15.36
C PRO A 19 -12.66 -6.17 15.39
N ALA A 20 -13.33 -6.17 16.55
CA ALA A 20 -14.64 -6.77 16.73
C ALA A 20 -15.70 -6.06 15.86
N PRO A 21 -16.74 -6.77 15.37
CA PRO A 21 -17.78 -6.17 14.55
C PRO A 21 -18.56 -5.13 15.36
N ALA A 22 -18.64 -3.91 14.81
CA ALA A 22 -19.46 -2.83 15.37
C ALA A 22 -20.94 -3.16 15.21
N SER A 23 -21.68 -3.07 16.31
CA SER A 23 -23.15 -3.20 16.37
C SER A 23 -23.81 -2.07 15.59
N ALA A 24 -24.82 -2.40 14.79
CA ALA A 24 -25.63 -1.47 14.01
C ALA A 24 -26.36 -0.45 14.91
N PRO A 25 -26.48 0.82 14.51
CA PRO A 25 -27.26 1.81 15.26
C PRO A 25 -28.77 1.64 14.98
N THR A 26 -29.54 1.51 16.05
CA THR A 26 -31.00 1.58 16.06
C THR A 26 -31.45 3.03 15.89
N VAL A 27 -32.31 3.30 14.92
CA VAL A 27 -32.91 4.62 14.66
C VAL A 27 -34.09 4.83 15.61
N PRO A 28 -34.16 5.91 16.41
CA PRO A 28 -35.40 6.29 17.09
C PRO A 28 -36.20 7.28 16.27
N VAL A 29 -37.51 7.03 16.25
CA VAL A 29 -38.56 7.82 15.63
C VAL A 29 -38.76 9.16 16.36
N ALA A 30 -39.03 10.21 15.56
CA ALA A 30 -39.23 11.59 15.98
C ALA A 30 -40.41 11.78 16.97
N SER A 31 -40.23 12.65 17.92
CA SER A 31 -41.29 13.33 18.68
C SER A 31 -41.05 14.84 18.76
N THR A 32 -42.11 15.55 18.66
CA THR A 32 -42.40 16.96 18.43
C THR A 32 -41.89 17.99 19.41
N ALA A 33 -41.47 19.13 18.86
CA ALA A 33 -41.68 20.56 19.21
C ALA A 33 -41.11 21.17 20.52
N SER A 34 -40.11 22.09 20.29
CA SER A 34 -39.94 23.49 20.77
C SER A 34 -39.67 23.79 22.28
N PRO A 35 -39.01 24.91 22.68
CA PRO A 35 -38.43 26.04 21.91
C PRO A 35 -36.97 26.43 22.30
N THR A 36 -36.37 27.26 21.43
CA THR A 36 -35.26 28.22 21.63
C THR A 36 -34.22 27.97 22.71
N ALA A 37 -33.08 27.43 22.28
CA ALA A 37 -31.82 27.50 23.00
C ALA A 37 -30.77 28.22 22.11
N ARG A 38 -30.15 29.23 22.72
CA ARG A 38 -29.04 30.07 22.25
C ARG A 38 -27.90 29.19 21.65
N PRO A 39 -27.30 29.53 20.51
CA PRO A 39 -26.21 28.76 19.96
C PRO A 39 -25.00 28.79 20.92
N ALA A 40 -24.52 27.62 21.25
CA ALA A 40 -23.24 27.46 21.95
C ALA A 40 -22.08 27.88 21.03
N PRO A 41 -20.98 28.44 21.60
CA PRO A 41 -19.85 28.89 20.82
C PRO A 41 -19.25 27.70 20.05
N ALA A 42 -18.98 27.93 18.75
CA ALA A 42 -18.32 26.93 17.88
C ALA A 42 -17.00 26.48 18.54
N GLN A 43 -16.89 25.18 18.73
CA GLN A 43 -15.64 24.58 19.20
C GLN A 43 -14.56 24.84 18.14
N ALA A 44 -13.47 25.48 18.56
CA ALA A 44 -12.29 25.67 17.74
C ALA A 44 -11.80 24.33 17.17
N PRO A 45 -11.27 24.27 15.92
CA PRO A 45 -10.74 23.05 15.36
C PRO A 45 -9.67 22.49 16.31
N GLY A 46 -9.88 21.25 16.74
CA GLY A 46 -9.00 20.56 17.68
C GLY A 46 -7.55 20.63 17.18
N ARG A 47 -6.62 20.98 18.07
CA ARG A 47 -5.19 20.89 17.81
C ARG A 47 -4.87 19.53 17.23
N PRO A 48 -4.02 19.42 16.18
CA PRO A 48 -3.61 18.15 15.64
C PRO A 48 -3.03 17.32 16.81
N ARG A 49 -3.58 16.10 17.01
CA ARG A 49 -3.06 15.17 18.00
C ARG A 49 -1.62 14.90 17.62
N SER A 50 -0.69 15.17 18.53
CA SER A 50 0.69 14.72 18.37
C SER A 50 0.70 13.19 18.31
N HIS A 51 0.81 12.64 17.11
CA HIS A 51 0.99 11.19 16.94
C HIS A 51 2.30 10.80 17.65
N ARG A 52 2.21 9.84 18.56
CA ARG A 52 3.41 9.23 19.16
C ARG A 52 4.24 8.68 18.01
N THR A 53 5.56 8.77 18.14
CA THR A 53 6.52 8.29 17.12
C THR A 53 6.28 6.82 16.75
N ASP A 54 5.70 6.04 17.68
CA ASP A 54 5.39 4.61 17.52
C ASP A 54 4.20 4.32 16.60
N ASP A 55 3.38 5.34 16.26
CA ASP A 55 2.21 5.20 15.38
C ASP A 55 2.53 5.52 13.91
N LEU A 56 3.77 5.86 13.58
CA LEU A 56 4.16 6.22 12.21
C LEU A 56 4.66 5.01 11.42
N VAL A 57 4.11 4.82 10.22
CA VAL A 57 4.56 3.75 9.30
C VAL A 57 5.62 4.21 8.32
N VAL A 58 5.68 5.52 8.02
CA VAL A 58 6.76 6.12 7.22
C VAL A 58 7.22 7.40 7.89
N THR A 59 8.53 7.55 8.04
CA THR A 59 9.16 8.80 8.45
C THR A 59 10.33 9.13 7.55
N THR A 60 10.51 10.39 7.20
CA THR A 60 11.71 10.88 6.53
C THR A 60 12.17 12.18 7.17
N ASP A 61 13.48 12.38 7.22
CA ASP A 61 14.13 13.59 7.72
C ASP A 61 15.11 14.12 6.68
N GLY A 62 14.82 15.30 6.11
CA GLY A 62 15.64 15.94 5.11
C GLY A 62 15.97 15.05 3.92
N LEU A 63 15.06 14.11 3.57
CA LEU A 63 15.30 13.11 2.52
C LEU A 63 15.52 13.81 1.18
N THR A 64 16.68 13.60 0.59
CA THR A 64 17.09 14.24 -0.66
C THR A 64 17.60 13.20 -1.65
N LYS A 65 17.19 13.34 -2.92
CA LYS A 65 17.70 12.55 -4.04
C LYS A 65 18.04 13.45 -5.20
N THR A 66 19.31 13.40 -5.60
CA THR A 66 19.84 14.16 -6.72
C THR A 66 20.37 13.22 -7.80
N TYR A 67 20.14 13.55 -9.05
CA TYR A 67 20.70 12.91 -10.24
C TYR A 67 21.44 13.96 -11.06
N GLY A 68 22.79 13.94 -11.02
CA GLY A 68 23.58 15.07 -11.52
C GLY A 68 23.18 16.36 -10.81
N ASP A 69 22.78 17.38 -11.56
CA ASP A 69 22.34 18.67 -11.02
C ASP A 69 20.83 18.73 -10.73
N PHE A 70 20.10 17.66 -11.03
CA PHE A 70 18.64 17.63 -10.86
C PHE A 70 18.25 17.07 -9.49
N HIS A 71 17.56 17.87 -8.68
CA HIS A 71 16.98 17.47 -7.41
C HIS A 71 15.61 16.81 -7.64
N ALA A 72 15.59 15.48 -7.67
CA ALA A 72 14.35 14.72 -7.83
C ALA A 72 13.51 14.69 -6.56
N VAL A 73 14.14 14.76 -5.39
CA VAL A 73 13.51 14.92 -4.07
C VAL A 73 14.42 15.86 -3.29
N ASP A 74 13.85 16.89 -2.67
CA ASP A 74 14.61 17.91 -1.96
C ASP A 74 14.07 18.09 -0.52
N HIS A 75 14.90 17.78 0.48
CA HIS A 75 14.68 17.93 1.93
C HIS A 75 13.28 17.47 2.39
N LEU A 76 12.76 16.35 1.85
CA LEU A 76 11.43 15.86 2.13
C LEU A 76 11.31 15.33 3.56
N ASN A 77 10.32 15.87 4.30
CA ASN A 77 9.97 15.44 5.64
C ASN A 77 8.56 14.86 5.64
N LEU A 78 8.44 13.54 5.79
CA LEU A 78 7.17 12.82 5.88
C LEU A 78 6.95 12.28 7.29
N ARG A 79 5.68 12.23 7.69
CA ARG A 79 5.20 11.60 8.91
C ARG A 79 3.86 10.95 8.60
N VAL A 80 3.89 9.69 8.16
CA VAL A 80 2.70 8.94 7.74
C VAL A 80 2.21 8.09 8.89
N PRO A 81 1.02 8.33 9.43
CA PRO A 81 0.45 7.54 10.51
C PRO A 81 -0.04 6.18 10.01
N ARG A 82 -0.14 5.22 10.94
CA ARG A 82 -0.73 3.90 10.69
C ARG A 82 -2.26 4.00 10.55
N GLY A 83 -2.84 3.07 9.77
CA GLY A 83 -4.28 2.82 9.78
C GLY A 83 -5.11 3.81 8.99
N GLY A 84 -4.59 4.33 7.88
CA GLY A 84 -5.33 5.21 6.98
C GLY A 84 -4.73 5.27 5.58
N ILE A 85 -5.40 6.00 4.71
CA ILE A 85 -4.92 6.32 3.36
C ILE A 85 -4.23 7.68 3.43
N TYR A 86 -2.97 7.71 3.00
CA TYR A 86 -2.19 8.94 2.89
C TYR A 86 -2.00 9.30 1.42
N GLY A 87 -2.64 10.40 0.98
CA GLY A 87 -2.51 10.91 -0.39
C GLY A 87 -1.20 11.69 -0.56
N PHE A 88 -0.31 11.19 -1.44
CA PHE A 88 0.92 11.87 -1.82
C PHE A 88 0.71 12.58 -3.15
N LEU A 89 0.31 13.86 -3.09
CA LEU A 89 -0.13 14.65 -4.24
C LEU A 89 0.99 15.57 -4.74
N GLY A 90 1.00 15.80 -6.05
CA GLY A 90 1.94 16.72 -6.69
C GLY A 90 1.89 16.58 -8.22
N PRO A 91 2.39 17.58 -8.97
CA PRO A 91 2.46 17.51 -10.42
C PRO A 91 3.40 16.40 -10.92
N ASN A 92 3.32 16.09 -12.21
CA ASN A 92 4.28 15.17 -12.83
C ASN A 92 5.70 15.76 -12.70
N GLY A 93 6.66 14.91 -12.37
CA GLY A 93 8.05 15.33 -12.09
C GLY A 93 8.29 15.83 -10.66
N ALA A 94 7.28 15.91 -9.78
CA ALA A 94 7.45 16.33 -8.39
C ALA A 94 8.18 15.32 -7.48
N GLY A 95 8.76 14.25 -8.03
CA GLY A 95 9.52 13.27 -7.26
C GLY A 95 8.69 12.17 -6.59
N LYS A 96 7.39 12.04 -6.89
CA LYS A 96 6.50 11.04 -6.26
C LYS A 96 7.04 9.61 -6.40
N SER A 97 7.22 9.12 -7.63
CA SER A 97 7.74 7.78 -7.90
C SER A 97 9.18 7.61 -7.37
N THR A 98 10.01 8.66 -7.43
CA THR A 98 11.36 8.63 -6.84
C THR A 98 11.30 8.44 -5.32
N THR A 99 10.39 9.15 -4.63
CA THR A 99 10.18 8.99 -3.19
C THR A 99 9.74 7.56 -2.86
N MET A 100 8.80 7.00 -3.61
CA MET A 100 8.36 5.61 -3.40
C MET A 100 9.50 4.62 -3.63
N LYS A 101 10.32 4.81 -4.66
CA LYS A 101 11.52 4.00 -4.89
C LYS A 101 12.55 4.10 -3.76
N LEU A 102 12.71 5.28 -3.16
CA LEU A 102 13.53 5.46 -1.96
C LEU A 102 12.96 4.66 -0.79
N LEU A 103 11.67 4.78 -0.49
CA LEU A 103 10.99 4.07 0.61
C LEU A 103 11.02 2.55 0.45
N LEU A 104 11.04 2.03 -0.77
CA LEU A 104 11.24 0.61 -1.06
C LEU A 104 12.71 0.16 -0.98
N GLY A 105 13.65 1.08 -0.78
CA GLY A 105 15.07 0.77 -0.81
C GLY A 105 15.62 0.44 -2.21
N LEU A 106 14.88 0.71 -3.28
CA LEU A 106 15.30 0.47 -4.68
C LEU A 106 16.37 1.45 -5.14
N THR A 107 16.46 2.61 -4.52
CA THR A 107 17.52 3.61 -4.78
C THR A 107 18.02 4.20 -3.47
N ARG A 108 19.27 4.72 -3.50
CA ARG A 108 19.88 5.36 -2.33
C ARG A 108 19.52 6.84 -2.28
N PRO A 109 19.21 7.39 -1.11
CA PRO A 109 19.17 8.82 -0.93
C PRO A 109 20.57 9.43 -1.15
N THR A 110 20.60 10.69 -1.58
CA THR A 110 21.83 11.50 -1.62
C THR A 110 22.17 11.99 -0.22
N SER A 111 21.13 12.41 0.55
CA SER A 111 21.25 12.79 1.96
C SER A 111 19.92 12.59 2.69
N GLY A 112 19.92 12.81 3.99
CA GLY A 112 18.77 12.59 4.85
C GLY A 112 18.59 11.14 5.26
N THR A 113 17.54 10.87 6.02
CA THR A 113 17.23 9.54 6.55
C THR A 113 15.78 9.18 6.28
N MET A 114 15.47 7.88 6.30
CA MET A 114 14.12 7.37 6.18
C MET A 114 13.94 6.09 7.00
N SER A 115 12.73 5.91 7.49
CA SER A 115 12.31 4.70 8.19
C SER A 115 10.94 4.28 7.69
N VAL A 116 10.74 2.98 7.51
CA VAL A 116 9.47 2.39 7.10
C VAL A 116 9.15 1.25 8.05
N LEU A 117 7.93 1.23 8.59
CA LEU A 117 7.49 0.26 9.59
C LEU A 117 8.43 0.20 10.83
N GLY A 118 9.02 1.35 11.18
CA GLY A 118 9.98 1.46 12.29
C GLY A 118 11.41 1.02 11.97
N HIS A 119 11.69 0.55 10.74
CA HIS A 119 13.02 0.09 10.33
C HIS A 119 13.69 1.11 9.42
N PRO A 120 14.97 1.49 9.64
CA PRO A 120 15.75 2.25 8.69
C PRO A 120 15.87 1.49 7.37
N VAL A 121 15.59 2.16 6.24
CA VAL A 121 15.59 1.53 4.91
C VAL A 121 16.75 2.06 4.07
N SER A 122 17.44 1.15 3.42
CA SER A 122 18.46 1.46 2.41
C SER A 122 18.66 0.25 1.49
N PRO A 123 19.31 0.38 0.32
CA PRO A 123 19.64 -0.77 -0.52
C PRO A 123 20.56 -1.82 0.15
N ARG A 124 21.25 -1.44 1.23
CA ARG A 124 22.07 -2.36 2.05
C ARG A 124 21.30 -2.98 3.22
N SER A 125 20.15 -2.39 3.56
CA SER A 125 19.26 -2.87 4.62
C SER A 125 17.83 -2.80 4.10
N PRO A 126 17.44 -3.68 3.14
CA PRO A 126 16.09 -3.72 2.64
C PRO A 126 15.14 -4.25 3.72
N LEU A 127 13.87 -3.91 3.59
CA LEU A 127 12.83 -4.53 4.41
C LEU A 127 12.66 -6.01 4.03
N PRO A 128 12.14 -6.83 4.96
CA PRO A 128 11.79 -8.21 4.64
C PRO A 128 10.85 -8.27 3.43
N ALA A 129 11.02 -9.30 2.60
CA ALA A 129 10.14 -9.54 1.46
C ALA A 129 8.69 -9.69 1.93
N GLY A 130 7.75 -9.05 1.25
CA GLY A 130 6.34 -9.03 1.64
C GLY A 130 5.96 -8.00 2.71
N ALA A 131 6.90 -7.26 3.31
CA ALA A 131 6.60 -6.21 4.30
C ALA A 131 5.89 -5.00 3.67
N ILE A 132 6.10 -4.74 2.40
CA ILE A 132 5.43 -3.69 1.63
C ILE A 132 4.84 -4.31 0.37
N GLY A 133 3.54 -4.06 0.13
CA GLY A 133 2.93 -4.24 -1.18
C GLY A 133 3.17 -2.99 -2.03
N SER A 134 3.61 -3.15 -3.26
CA SER A 134 3.89 -1.99 -4.10
C SER A 134 3.41 -2.16 -5.54
N LEU A 135 2.90 -1.06 -6.10
CA LEU A 135 2.58 -0.92 -7.51
C LEU A 135 3.13 0.43 -7.97
N ILE A 136 4.31 0.41 -8.61
CA ILE A 136 5.03 1.62 -9.04
C ILE A 136 5.31 1.52 -10.54
N GLU A 137 5.03 2.59 -11.27
CA GLU A 137 5.21 2.67 -12.75
C GLU A 137 4.42 1.60 -13.53
N GLY A 138 3.37 1.05 -12.91
CA GLY A 138 2.51 0.02 -13.50
C GLY A 138 2.87 -1.41 -13.10
N PRO A 139 1.98 -2.36 -13.38
CA PRO A 139 2.15 -3.75 -12.98
C PRO A 139 3.19 -4.46 -13.86
N SER A 140 4.14 -5.13 -13.21
CA SER A 140 5.11 -6.02 -13.87
C SER A 140 4.61 -7.46 -13.83
N TYR A 141 4.34 -8.05 -14.98
CA TYR A 141 3.82 -9.41 -15.13
C TYR A 141 4.44 -10.11 -16.33
N TYR A 142 4.35 -11.42 -16.34
CA TYR A 142 4.71 -12.25 -17.48
C TYR A 142 3.50 -12.40 -18.41
N PRO A 143 3.49 -11.79 -19.60
CA PRO A 143 2.30 -11.71 -20.44
C PRO A 143 1.85 -13.04 -21.02
N ARG A 144 2.74 -14.05 -21.08
CA ARG A 144 2.47 -15.41 -21.57
C ARG A 144 2.04 -16.38 -20.47
N LEU A 145 1.92 -15.91 -19.24
CA LEU A 145 1.34 -16.65 -18.12
C LEU A 145 -0.07 -16.16 -17.84
N THR A 146 -0.86 -16.97 -17.16
CA THR A 146 -2.17 -16.59 -16.63
C THR A 146 -2.02 -15.71 -15.38
N GLY A 147 -3.10 -15.10 -14.90
CA GLY A 147 -3.11 -14.35 -13.64
C GLY A 147 -2.69 -15.22 -12.44
N PRO A 148 -3.31 -16.40 -12.22
CA PRO A 148 -2.90 -17.32 -11.17
C PRO A 148 -1.43 -17.72 -11.22
N GLU A 149 -0.88 -18.03 -12.42
CA GLU A 149 0.53 -18.38 -12.58
C GLU A 149 1.48 -17.22 -12.20
N ASN A 150 1.16 -16.02 -12.61
CA ASN A 150 1.92 -14.83 -12.23
C ASN A 150 1.96 -14.63 -10.71
N LEU A 151 0.81 -14.75 -10.03
CA LEU A 151 0.74 -14.66 -8.56
C LEU A 151 1.44 -15.86 -7.89
N ALA A 152 1.33 -17.04 -8.45
CA ALA A 152 1.95 -18.24 -7.93
C ALA A 152 3.47 -18.13 -7.86
N MET A 153 4.11 -17.53 -8.88
CA MET A 153 5.55 -17.29 -8.87
C MET A 153 5.98 -16.40 -7.70
N ILE A 154 5.20 -15.36 -7.40
CA ILE A 154 5.48 -14.47 -6.26
C ILE A 154 5.23 -15.20 -4.95
N ALA A 155 4.13 -15.97 -4.85
CA ALA A 155 3.82 -16.77 -3.67
C ALA A 155 4.95 -17.77 -3.36
N ASP A 156 5.45 -18.46 -4.37
CA ASP A 156 6.56 -19.42 -4.22
C ASP A 156 7.85 -18.71 -3.76
N TYR A 157 8.17 -17.55 -4.36
CA TYR A 157 9.33 -16.76 -3.95
C TYR A 157 9.23 -16.29 -2.49
N LEU A 158 8.03 -15.92 -2.04
CA LEU A 158 7.77 -15.47 -0.67
C LEU A 158 7.50 -16.62 0.31
N GLY A 159 7.46 -17.88 -0.15
CA GLY A 159 7.11 -19.03 0.69
C GLY A 159 5.65 -19.02 1.18
N LEU A 160 4.74 -18.40 0.42
CA LEU A 160 3.33 -18.27 0.78
C LEU A 160 2.53 -19.50 0.33
N PRO A 161 1.49 -19.89 1.10
CA PRO A 161 0.62 -21.00 0.69
C PRO A 161 -0.25 -20.60 -0.53
N ARG A 162 -0.51 -21.57 -1.42
CA ARG A 162 -1.26 -21.37 -2.68
C ARG A 162 -2.64 -20.74 -2.49
N ILE A 163 -3.26 -20.94 -1.33
CA ILE A 163 -4.55 -20.31 -1.02
C ILE A 163 -4.50 -18.77 -1.07
N ARG A 164 -3.33 -18.16 -0.84
CA ARG A 164 -3.14 -16.71 -0.95
C ARG A 164 -3.36 -16.20 -2.38
N VAL A 165 -3.01 -16.99 -3.39
CA VAL A 165 -3.26 -16.67 -4.81
C VAL A 165 -4.77 -16.56 -5.06
N GLN A 166 -5.54 -17.55 -4.59
CA GLN A 166 -7.00 -17.53 -4.73
C GLN A 166 -7.64 -16.35 -4.01
N HIS A 167 -7.21 -16.07 -2.79
CA HIS A 167 -7.69 -14.91 -2.04
C HIS A 167 -7.36 -13.59 -2.75
N ALA A 168 -6.14 -13.41 -3.24
CA ALA A 168 -5.75 -12.20 -3.94
C ALA A 168 -6.58 -11.99 -5.23
N LEU A 169 -6.79 -13.05 -6.03
CA LEU A 169 -7.65 -12.98 -7.23
C LEU A 169 -9.10 -12.66 -6.88
N ALA A 170 -9.63 -13.24 -5.82
CA ALA A 170 -10.99 -12.95 -5.36
C ALA A 170 -11.13 -11.49 -4.91
N THR A 171 -10.15 -10.98 -4.13
CA THR A 171 -10.14 -9.60 -3.65
C THR A 171 -10.21 -8.59 -4.78
N VAL A 172 -9.51 -8.84 -5.89
CA VAL A 172 -9.49 -7.92 -7.05
C VAL A 172 -10.51 -8.28 -8.13
N ALA A 173 -11.47 -9.17 -7.86
CA ALA A 173 -12.50 -9.63 -8.79
C ALA A 173 -11.92 -10.18 -10.14
N LEU A 174 -10.87 -10.99 -10.05
CA LEU A 174 -10.27 -11.71 -11.17
C LEU A 174 -10.51 -13.22 -11.13
N THR A 175 -11.41 -13.72 -10.29
CA THR A 175 -11.84 -15.12 -10.27
C THR A 175 -12.51 -15.50 -11.61
N GLY A 176 -12.31 -16.74 -12.04
CA GLY A 176 -12.88 -17.25 -13.31
C GLY A 176 -12.11 -16.80 -14.57
N GLN A 177 -10.92 -16.22 -14.41
CA GLN A 177 -10.02 -15.85 -15.51
C GLN A 177 -8.77 -16.74 -15.54
N ASP A 178 -8.88 -17.94 -14.98
CA ASP A 178 -7.72 -18.80 -14.64
C ASP A 178 -6.96 -19.30 -15.88
N GLU A 179 -7.66 -19.46 -17.03
CA GLU A 179 -7.06 -19.94 -18.29
C GLU A 179 -6.63 -18.81 -19.23
N LYS A 180 -7.04 -17.55 -18.94
CA LYS A 180 -6.73 -16.43 -19.82
C LYS A 180 -5.32 -15.92 -19.60
N LEU A 181 -4.55 -15.79 -20.68
CA LEU A 181 -3.21 -15.22 -20.60
C LEU A 181 -3.26 -13.71 -20.31
N VAL A 182 -2.31 -13.21 -19.53
CA VAL A 182 -2.27 -11.79 -19.12
C VAL A 182 -2.08 -10.84 -20.32
N LYS A 183 -1.44 -11.29 -21.42
CA LYS A 183 -1.39 -10.49 -22.67
C LYS A 183 -2.76 -10.10 -23.17
N ASP A 184 -3.77 -10.96 -22.97
CA ASP A 184 -5.16 -10.81 -23.47
C ASP A 184 -6.06 -10.11 -22.42
N TYR A 185 -5.52 -9.70 -21.27
CA TYR A 185 -6.24 -8.93 -20.26
C TYR A 185 -6.50 -7.50 -20.75
N SER A 186 -7.67 -6.95 -20.39
CA SER A 186 -7.91 -5.51 -20.52
C SER A 186 -6.97 -4.71 -19.62
N LEU A 187 -6.86 -3.40 -19.85
CA LEU A 187 -6.05 -2.54 -18.99
C LEU A 187 -6.50 -2.61 -17.52
N GLY A 188 -7.81 -2.57 -17.26
CA GLY A 188 -8.37 -2.73 -15.93
C GLY A 188 -8.05 -4.06 -15.28
N MET A 189 -8.11 -5.17 -16.04
CA MET A 189 -7.68 -6.48 -15.51
C MET A 189 -6.18 -6.50 -15.18
N LYS A 190 -5.34 -5.86 -15.99
CA LYS A 190 -3.90 -5.74 -15.73
C LYS A 190 -3.63 -4.94 -14.46
N GLN A 191 -4.34 -3.82 -14.24
CA GLN A 191 -4.24 -3.04 -13.01
C GLN A 191 -4.69 -3.84 -11.78
N ARG A 192 -5.82 -4.53 -11.88
CA ARG A 192 -6.30 -5.43 -10.81
C ARG A 192 -5.29 -6.54 -10.50
N LEU A 193 -4.65 -7.13 -11.50
CA LEU A 193 -3.59 -8.12 -11.29
C LEU A 193 -2.38 -7.51 -10.55
N GLY A 194 -1.98 -6.28 -10.90
CA GLY A 194 -0.93 -5.56 -10.18
C GLY A 194 -1.27 -5.31 -8.72
N LEU A 195 -2.53 -4.94 -8.43
CA LEU A 195 -3.01 -4.83 -7.04
C LEU A 195 -3.04 -6.18 -6.32
N ALA A 196 -3.46 -7.26 -7.00
CA ALA A 196 -3.39 -8.61 -6.44
C ALA A 196 -1.96 -9.02 -6.06
N MET A 197 -0.97 -8.68 -6.90
CA MET A 197 0.44 -8.91 -6.61
C MET A 197 0.89 -8.13 -5.37
N ALA A 198 0.49 -6.87 -5.24
CA ALA A 198 0.81 -6.03 -4.09
C ALA A 198 0.15 -6.55 -2.79
N LEU A 199 -1.07 -7.09 -2.87
CA LEU A 199 -1.84 -7.61 -1.74
C LEU A 199 -1.46 -9.04 -1.33
N LEU A 200 -0.74 -9.79 -2.16
CA LEU A 200 -0.54 -11.24 -2.03
C LEU A 200 0.02 -11.66 -0.67
N ALA A 201 0.96 -10.88 -0.13
CA ALA A 201 1.58 -11.13 1.17
C ALA A 201 0.80 -10.57 2.37
N ASP A 202 -0.35 -9.92 2.15
CA ASP A 202 -1.11 -9.21 3.18
C ASP A 202 -0.24 -8.18 3.92
N PRO A 203 0.38 -7.25 3.19
CA PRO A 203 1.40 -6.35 3.73
C PRO A 203 0.78 -5.30 4.67
N PRO A 204 1.47 -4.92 5.77
CA PRO A 204 1.03 -3.85 6.66
C PRO A 204 1.11 -2.44 6.05
N LEU A 205 1.74 -2.28 4.90
CA LEU A 205 1.85 -1.02 4.15
C LEU A 205 1.75 -1.30 2.66
N MET A 206 0.98 -0.46 1.95
CA MET A 206 0.93 -0.45 0.50
C MET A 206 1.44 0.88 -0.05
N LEU A 207 2.25 0.84 -1.10
CA LEU A 207 2.71 2.00 -1.87
C LEU A 207 2.19 1.87 -3.31
N LEU A 208 1.22 2.72 -3.66
CA LEU A 208 0.56 2.69 -4.96
C LEU A 208 0.85 4.00 -5.71
N ASP A 209 1.49 3.91 -6.88
CA ASP A 209 1.77 5.03 -7.77
C ASP A 209 0.73 5.04 -8.89
N GLU A 210 -0.16 6.02 -8.86
CA GLU A 210 -1.23 6.23 -9.85
C GLU A 210 -2.01 4.95 -10.21
N PRO A 211 -2.57 4.19 -9.23
CA PRO A 211 -3.16 2.88 -9.46
C PRO A 211 -4.39 2.89 -10.37
N THR A 212 -4.94 4.05 -10.66
CA THR A 212 -6.11 4.26 -11.53
C THR A 212 -5.76 4.83 -12.91
N ASN A 213 -4.48 5.01 -13.20
CA ASN A 213 -4.05 5.64 -14.45
C ASN A 213 -4.47 4.83 -15.68
N GLY A 214 -5.06 5.53 -16.67
CA GLY A 214 -5.50 4.93 -17.92
C GLY A 214 -6.80 4.11 -17.83
N LEU A 215 -7.49 4.12 -16.68
CA LEU A 215 -8.80 3.49 -16.53
C LEU A 215 -9.93 4.45 -16.93
N ASP A 216 -11.04 3.88 -17.36
CA ASP A 216 -12.30 4.60 -17.52
C ASP A 216 -12.93 4.95 -16.16
N PRO A 217 -13.94 5.85 -16.09
CA PRO A 217 -14.53 6.27 -14.83
C PRO A 217 -15.08 5.12 -13.97
N ALA A 218 -15.61 4.06 -14.59
CA ALA A 218 -16.11 2.90 -13.87
C ALA A 218 -14.95 2.12 -13.21
N GLY A 219 -13.89 1.86 -13.98
CA GLY A 219 -12.68 1.20 -13.46
C GLY A 219 -12.00 2.00 -12.35
N VAL A 220 -11.99 3.35 -12.43
CA VAL A 220 -11.50 4.21 -11.34
C VAL A 220 -12.31 4.00 -10.07
N ALA A 221 -13.66 3.97 -10.16
CA ALA A 221 -14.53 3.76 -9.01
C ALA A 221 -14.27 2.39 -8.36
N GLU A 222 -14.18 1.33 -9.16
CA GLU A 222 -13.91 -0.04 -8.69
C GLU A 222 -12.54 -0.18 -7.96
N ILE A 223 -11.49 0.43 -8.51
CA ILE A 223 -10.17 0.42 -7.86
C ILE A 223 -10.19 1.22 -6.54
N ARG A 224 -10.93 2.34 -6.49
CA ARG A 224 -11.07 3.12 -5.26
C ARG A 224 -11.79 2.34 -4.16
N GLU A 225 -12.88 1.63 -4.49
CA GLU A 225 -13.58 0.76 -3.54
C GLU A 225 -12.69 -0.37 -3.02
N LEU A 226 -11.76 -0.87 -3.83
CA LEU A 226 -10.82 -1.91 -3.43
C LEU A 226 -9.75 -1.41 -2.46
N ILE A 227 -9.36 -0.12 -2.54
CA ILE A 227 -8.30 0.46 -1.71
C ILE A 227 -8.83 0.99 -0.37
N VAL A 228 -10.10 1.38 -0.28
CA VAL A 228 -10.76 1.94 0.92
C VAL A 228 -11.30 0.86 1.83
#